data_e16979f3d2e7c65d577cd33cf9a3457e
#
_entry.id   e16979f3d2e7c65d577cd33cf9a3457e
#
_cell.length_a   1.000
_cell.length_b   1.000
_cell.length_c   1.000
_cell.angle_alpha   90.00
_cell.angle_beta   90.00
_cell.angle_gamma   90.00
#
_symmetry.space_group_name_H-M   'P 1'
#
loop_
_entity.id
_entity.type
_entity.pdbx_description
1 polymer ?
#
loop_
_entity_poly.entity_id
_entity_poly.type
_entity_poly.pdbx_seq_one_letter_code
_entity_poly.pdbx_strand_id
1 'polypeptide(L)'
;MGLLSPLDWQQPWYRPWADVGQAVGEAMTDGSAVHGALNRVAAAWQVDCPRFVPQFALASGQAYESHVAERWECPTRDNLHDYFNGQCWLKFPQTKRRLNQLQSAQIQRDGIQGRRGPVRDAITLLDESAALLCAPEPIWQALCAKDWQRLFITLRPLWAESSLLLFGHASLERLVVPRKPMVSHVFIPKYAIH
;
A
#
# COMPACT_ATOMS: atom_id res chain seq x y z
N MET A 1 -2.39 22.10 11.89
CA MET A 1 -2.67 20.67 12.14
C MET A 1 -1.62 19.88 11.38
N GLY A 2 -0.89 18.96 12.03
CA GLY A 2 0.14 18.18 11.33
C GLY A 2 -0.46 17.16 10.37
N LEU A 3 0.31 16.72 9.38
CA LEU A 3 -0.09 15.74 8.35
C LEU A 3 -0.75 14.48 8.95
N LEU A 4 -0.26 14.00 10.10
CA LEU A 4 -0.67 12.75 10.74
C LEU A 4 -1.75 12.91 11.81
N SER A 5 -2.19 14.14 12.11
CA SER A 5 -3.14 14.40 13.20
C SER A 5 -4.48 13.64 13.07
N PRO A 6 -4.98 13.26 11.88
CA PRO A 6 -6.23 12.51 11.76
C PRO A 6 -6.07 10.99 11.92
N LEU A 7 -4.85 10.45 12.11
CA LEU A 7 -4.61 9.01 12.14
C LEU A 7 -4.83 8.44 13.54
N ASP A 8 -5.75 7.48 13.65
CA ASP A 8 -5.99 6.69 14.84
C ASP A 8 -5.52 5.24 14.61
N TRP A 9 -4.35 4.90 15.14
CA TRP A 9 -3.74 3.58 15.00
C TRP A 9 -4.51 2.46 15.72
N GLN A 10 -5.53 2.76 16.53
CA GLN A 10 -6.41 1.76 17.15
C GLN A 10 -7.48 1.24 16.19
N GLN A 11 -7.71 1.94 15.10
CA GLN A 11 -8.66 1.48 14.07
C GLN A 11 -8.22 0.13 13.50
N PRO A 12 -9.15 -0.83 13.29
CA PRO A 12 -8.80 -2.17 12.84
C PRO A 12 -7.97 -2.21 11.56
N TRP A 13 -8.23 -1.32 10.64
CA TRP A 13 -7.51 -1.24 9.35
C TRP A 13 -6.12 -0.64 9.45
N TYR A 14 -5.82 0.16 10.49
CA TYR A 14 -4.49 0.74 10.72
C TYR A 14 -3.65 -0.08 11.71
N ARG A 15 -4.27 -0.90 12.55
CA ARG A 15 -3.55 -1.69 13.57
C ARG A 15 -2.38 -2.51 12.99
N PRO A 16 -2.51 -3.17 11.82
CA PRO A 16 -1.38 -3.88 11.21
C PRO A 16 -0.23 -2.96 10.74
N TRP A 17 -0.46 -1.65 10.68
CA TRP A 17 0.49 -0.63 10.22
C TRP A 17 1.01 0.25 11.36
N ALA A 18 0.55 0.03 12.59
CA ALA A 18 0.82 0.91 13.72
C ALA A 18 2.33 0.99 14.04
N ASP A 19 3.05 -0.11 13.93
CA ASP A 19 4.49 -0.18 14.16
C ASP A 19 5.27 0.78 13.24
N VAL A 20 5.13 0.60 11.95
CA VAL A 20 5.83 1.44 10.95
C VAL A 20 5.28 2.86 10.93
N GLY A 21 3.95 3.02 11.06
CA GLY A 21 3.33 4.34 11.03
C GLY A 21 3.73 5.23 12.22
N GLN A 22 3.76 4.67 13.43
CA GLN A 22 4.22 5.39 14.62
C GLN A 22 5.70 5.73 14.52
N ALA A 23 6.55 4.78 14.11
CA ALA A 23 7.99 5.04 13.94
C ALA A 23 8.27 6.18 12.94
N VAL A 24 7.57 6.21 11.79
CA VAL A 24 7.70 7.31 10.83
C VAL A 24 7.12 8.61 11.40
N GLY A 25 6.00 8.54 12.11
CA GLY A 25 5.40 9.71 12.78
C GLY A 25 6.33 10.33 13.82
N GLU A 26 6.96 9.52 14.66
CA GLU A 26 7.98 9.96 15.63
C GLU A 26 9.18 10.60 14.93
N ALA A 27 9.62 10.03 13.82
CA ALA A 27 10.69 10.59 13.01
C ALA A 27 10.31 11.92 12.31
N MET A 28 9.05 12.33 12.30
CA MET A 28 8.57 13.61 11.76
C MET A 28 8.38 14.70 12.84
N THR A 29 8.57 14.40 14.13
CA THR A 29 8.31 15.37 15.22
C THR A 29 9.21 16.60 15.19
N ASP A 30 10.36 16.52 14.53
CA ASP A 30 11.30 17.63 14.32
C ASP A 30 10.93 18.55 13.13
N GLY A 31 9.77 18.34 12.52
CA GLY A 31 9.34 19.06 11.31
C GLY A 31 9.95 18.52 10.00
N SER A 32 10.56 17.36 10.05
CA SER A 32 11.11 16.72 8.85
C SER A 32 10.05 16.38 7.82
N ALA A 33 10.41 16.51 6.54
CA ALA A 33 9.63 16.03 5.41
C ALA A 33 9.44 14.49 5.45
N VAL A 34 8.37 14.00 4.86
CA VAL A 34 8.02 12.56 4.80
C VAL A 34 9.19 11.71 4.31
N HIS A 35 9.85 12.11 3.22
CA HIS A 35 11.00 11.37 2.67
C HIS A 35 12.16 11.23 3.66
N GLY A 36 12.43 12.27 4.45
CA GLY A 36 13.49 12.26 5.47
C GLY A 36 13.17 11.32 6.63
N ALA A 37 11.93 11.34 7.11
CA ALA A 37 11.45 10.44 8.16
C ALA A 37 11.48 8.96 7.71
N LEU A 38 11.00 8.67 6.50
CA LEU A 38 11.03 7.32 5.92
C LEU A 38 12.47 6.78 5.82
N ASN A 39 13.43 7.61 5.37
CA ASN A 39 14.83 7.19 5.30
C ASN A 39 15.43 6.90 6.68
N ARG A 40 15.08 7.68 7.71
CA ARG A 40 15.56 7.42 9.09
C ARG A 40 15.04 6.06 9.60
N VAL A 41 13.76 5.77 9.39
CA VAL A 41 13.19 4.47 9.79
C VAL A 41 13.78 3.34 8.97
N ALA A 42 13.95 3.51 7.65
CA ALA A 42 14.59 2.51 6.78
C ALA A 42 16.01 2.16 7.29
N ALA A 43 16.79 3.16 7.64
CA ALA A 43 18.14 2.96 8.17
C ALA A 43 18.13 2.27 9.54
N ALA A 44 17.27 2.72 10.46
CA ALA A 44 17.18 2.16 11.82
C ALA A 44 16.72 0.69 11.80
N TRP A 45 15.82 0.34 10.89
CA TRP A 45 15.30 -1.03 10.75
C TRP A 45 16.09 -1.88 9.74
N GLN A 46 17.11 -1.31 9.11
CA GLN A 46 17.94 -1.97 8.09
C GLN A 46 17.10 -2.54 6.92
N VAL A 47 16.08 -1.80 6.48
CA VAL A 47 15.21 -2.23 5.40
C VAL A 47 15.85 -1.95 4.05
N ASP A 48 15.97 -2.98 3.20
CA ASP A 48 16.41 -2.84 1.82
C ASP A 48 15.26 -2.31 0.93
N CYS A 49 15.14 -1.00 0.87
CA CYS A 49 14.15 -0.28 0.07
C CYS A 49 14.83 0.89 -0.68
N PRO A 50 14.16 1.50 -1.69
CA PRO A 50 14.73 2.66 -2.37
C PRO A 50 14.91 3.83 -1.41
N ARG A 51 15.89 4.68 -1.68
CA ARG A 51 16.07 5.94 -0.95
C ARG A 51 14.89 6.86 -1.26
N PHE A 52 14.18 7.33 -0.26
CA PHE A 52 13.12 8.32 -0.42
C PHE A 52 13.74 9.69 -0.68
N VAL A 53 13.31 10.34 -1.76
CA VAL A 53 13.85 11.64 -2.21
C VAL A 53 12.71 12.64 -2.41
N PRO A 54 12.99 13.96 -2.36
CA PRO A 54 11.96 14.96 -2.65
C PRO A 54 11.37 14.76 -4.06
N GLN A 55 10.08 15.09 -4.24
CA GLN A 55 9.37 14.94 -5.52
C GLN A 55 10.09 15.58 -6.72
N PHE A 56 10.80 16.70 -6.52
CA PHE A 56 11.52 17.37 -7.60
C PHE A 56 12.73 16.60 -8.14
N ALA A 57 13.15 15.51 -7.48
CA ALA A 57 14.16 14.58 -8.03
C ALA A 57 13.63 13.81 -9.26
N LEU A 58 12.31 13.70 -9.43
CA LEU A 58 11.68 13.12 -10.60
C LEU A 58 11.68 14.15 -11.74
N ALA A 59 12.38 13.85 -12.82
CA ALA A 59 12.43 14.73 -13.99
C ALA A 59 11.04 14.83 -14.67
N SER A 60 10.75 16.01 -15.23
CA SER A 60 9.50 16.20 -15.98
C SER A 60 9.39 15.21 -17.14
N GLY A 61 8.25 14.53 -17.25
CA GLY A 61 7.99 13.54 -18.28
C GLY A 61 8.56 12.14 -18.02
N GLN A 62 9.36 11.95 -16.96
CA GLN A 62 9.83 10.63 -16.56
C GLN A 62 8.73 9.88 -15.81
N ALA A 63 8.52 8.59 -16.14
CA ALA A 63 7.61 7.74 -15.36
C ALA A 63 8.21 7.45 -13.98
N TYR A 64 7.38 7.57 -12.93
CA TYR A 64 7.76 7.30 -11.55
C TYR A 64 8.35 5.90 -11.38
N GLU A 65 7.71 4.89 -11.94
CA GLU A 65 8.13 3.50 -11.80
C GLU A 65 9.48 3.23 -12.49
N SER A 66 9.73 3.89 -13.63
CA SER A 66 11.04 3.82 -14.32
C SER A 66 12.12 4.50 -13.49
N HIS A 67 11.84 5.66 -12.90
CA HIS A 67 12.79 6.36 -12.03
C HIS A 67 13.19 5.50 -10.83
N VAL A 68 12.20 4.89 -10.14
CA VAL A 68 12.47 4.00 -9.00
C VAL A 68 13.31 2.79 -9.44
N ALA A 69 12.98 2.16 -10.58
CA ALA A 69 13.71 1.00 -11.08
C ALA A 69 15.16 1.32 -11.49
N GLU A 70 15.40 2.49 -12.09
CA GLU A 70 16.71 2.89 -12.63
C GLU A 70 17.65 3.44 -11.57
N ARG A 71 17.10 4.26 -10.63
CA ARG A 71 17.91 5.00 -9.66
C ARG A 71 17.85 4.44 -8.25
N TRP A 72 16.92 3.54 -7.99
CA TRP A 72 16.61 3.06 -6.64
C TRP A 72 16.29 4.23 -5.69
N GLU A 73 15.55 5.20 -6.23
CA GLU A 73 15.06 6.39 -5.53
C GLU A 73 13.55 6.48 -5.66
N CYS A 74 12.87 6.79 -4.55
CA CYS A 74 11.42 6.92 -4.46
C CYS A 74 11.04 8.39 -4.28
N PRO A 75 10.67 9.12 -5.34
CA PRO A 75 10.18 10.49 -5.25
C PRO A 75 8.96 10.56 -4.35
N THR A 76 9.00 11.44 -3.34
CA THR A 76 8.06 11.47 -2.22
C THR A 76 7.65 12.89 -1.91
N ARG A 77 6.34 13.14 -1.86
CA ARG A 77 5.72 14.41 -1.46
C ARG A 77 5.35 14.37 0.02
N ASP A 78 5.13 15.55 0.60
CA ASP A 78 4.64 15.69 1.96
C ASP A 78 3.10 15.59 2.00
N ASN A 79 2.58 14.37 1.76
CA ASN A 79 1.15 14.07 1.81
C ASN A 79 0.91 12.64 2.36
N LEU A 80 -0.34 12.33 2.69
CA LEU A 80 -0.73 11.02 3.23
C LEU A 80 -0.55 9.89 2.24
N HIS A 81 -0.77 10.15 0.95
CA HIS A 81 -0.59 9.14 -0.10
C HIS A 81 0.85 8.60 -0.11
N ASP A 82 1.82 9.52 -0.19
CA ASP A 82 3.23 9.14 -0.25
C ASP A 82 3.74 8.63 1.11
N TYR A 83 3.17 9.13 2.20
CA TYR A 83 3.41 8.59 3.54
C TYR A 83 3.02 7.12 3.65
N PHE A 84 1.81 6.73 3.22
CA PHE A 84 1.40 5.32 3.22
C PHE A 84 2.14 4.48 2.17
N ASN A 85 2.43 5.05 1.00
CA ASN A 85 3.27 4.37 0.01
C ASN A 85 4.67 4.04 0.58
N GLY A 86 5.27 4.98 1.29
CA GLY A 86 6.54 4.76 1.99
C GLY A 86 6.48 3.66 3.05
N GLN A 87 5.40 3.60 3.84
CA GLN A 87 5.19 2.50 4.79
C GLN A 87 5.08 1.14 4.10
N CYS A 88 4.42 1.08 2.93
CA CYS A 88 4.37 -0.16 2.14
C CYS A 88 5.78 -0.61 1.70
N TRP A 89 6.66 0.33 1.33
CA TRP A 89 8.06 0.03 1.04
C TRP A 89 8.83 -0.47 2.27
N LEU A 90 8.60 0.12 3.44
CA LEU A 90 9.26 -0.29 4.68
C LEU A 90 8.79 -1.67 5.17
N LYS A 91 7.50 -1.95 5.07
CA LYS A 91 6.90 -3.18 5.60
C LYS A 91 6.96 -4.36 4.62
N PHE A 92 6.86 -4.09 3.32
CA PHE A 92 6.82 -5.11 2.26
C PHE A 92 7.82 -4.79 1.13
N PRO A 93 9.12 -4.62 1.43
CA PRO A 93 10.10 -4.14 0.45
C PRO A 93 10.22 -5.06 -0.76
N GLN A 94 10.19 -6.37 -0.57
CA GLN A 94 10.30 -7.33 -1.67
C GLN A 94 9.07 -7.28 -2.59
N THR A 95 7.87 -7.17 -2.02
CA THR A 95 6.63 -7.04 -2.80
C THR A 95 6.63 -5.75 -3.61
N LYS A 96 6.94 -4.62 -2.97
CA LYS A 96 7.01 -3.32 -3.65
C LYS A 96 8.08 -3.31 -4.75
N ARG A 97 9.26 -3.88 -4.49
CA ARG A 97 10.30 -4.07 -5.50
C ARG A 97 9.78 -4.85 -6.70
N ARG A 98 9.09 -5.97 -6.47
CA ARG A 98 8.55 -6.81 -7.54
C ARG A 98 7.48 -6.09 -8.35
N LEU A 99 6.57 -5.38 -7.71
CA LEU A 99 5.55 -4.57 -8.40
C LEU A 99 6.20 -3.48 -9.26
N ASN A 100 7.19 -2.77 -8.74
CA ASN A 100 7.92 -1.75 -9.48
C ASN A 100 8.66 -2.34 -10.70
N GLN A 101 9.35 -3.47 -10.55
CA GLN A 101 10.02 -4.16 -11.66
C GLN A 101 9.04 -4.55 -12.78
N LEU A 102 7.86 -5.08 -12.41
CA LEU A 102 6.83 -5.46 -13.37
C LEU A 102 6.26 -4.23 -14.10
N GLN A 103 6.00 -3.13 -13.39
CA GLN A 103 5.55 -1.87 -13.98
C GLN A 103 6.59 -1.30 -14.94
N SER A 104 7.85 -1.21 -14.51
CA SER A 104 8.94 -0.68 -15.32
C SER A 104 9.17 -1.52 -16.58
N ALA A 105 9.15 -2.85 -16.48
CA ALA A 105 9.27 -3.74 -17.64
C ALA A 105 8.14 -3.53 -18.67
N GLN A 106 6.90 -3.30 -18.21
CA GLN A 106 5.80 -2.98 -19.14
C GLN A 106 6.00 -1.62 -19.82
N ILE A 107 6.49 -0.61 -19.07
CA ILE A 107 6.78 0.72 -19.63
C ILE A 107 7.92 0.63 -20.66
N GLN A 108 8.96 -0.14 -20.39
CA GLN A 108 10.06 -0.35 -21.32
C GLN A 108 9.61 -1.02 -22.62
N ARG A 109 8.69 -2.00 -22.51
CA ARG A 109 8.17 -2.73 -23.67
C ARG A 109 7.20 -1.89 -24.51
N ASP A 110 6.26 -1.19 -23.87
CA ASP A 110 5.10 -0.59 -24.52
C ASP A 110 5.19 0.94 -24.62
N GLY A 111 6.21 1.55 -23.99
CA GLY A 111 6.32 3.00 -23.84
C GLY A 111 5.33 3.58 -22.82
N ILE A 112 5.43 4.90 -22.59
CA ILE A 112 4.45 5.65 -21.79
C ILE A 112 3.25 5.93 -22.67
N GLN A 113 2.17 5.20 -22.45
CA GLN A 113 0.92 5.33 -23.20
C GLN A 113 -0.11 6.14 -22.42
N GLY A 114 -1.03 6.83 -23.11
CA GLY A 114 -2.13 7.57 -22.50
C GLY A 114 -3.14 6.68 -21.74
N ARG A 115 -3.22 5.38 -22.07
CA ARG A 115 -3.95 4.36 -21.29
C ARG A 115 -2.99 3.27 -20.85
N ARG A 116 -3.07 2.87 -19.59
CA ARG A 116 -2.35 1.71 -19.08
C ARG A 116 -2.90 0.44 -19.71
N GLY A 117 -2.04 -0.53 -20.03
CA GLY A 117 -2.48 -1.85 -20.44
C GLY A 117 -2.95 -2.68 -19.24
N PRO A 118 -3.65 -3.83 -19.50
CA PRO A 118 -4.30 -4.62 -18.45
C PRO A 118 -3.32 -5.14 -17.39
N VAL A 119 -2.09 -5.42 -17.74
CA VAL A 119 -1.06 -5.86 -16.78
C VAL A 119 -0.70 -4.72 -15.82
N ARG A 120 -0.46 -3.51 -16.34
CA ARG A 120 -0.18 -2.34 -15.50
C ARG A 120 -1.36 -1.96 -14.62
N ASP A 121 -2.58 -2.08 -15.13
CA ASP A 121 -3.79 -1.84 -14.35
C ASP A 121 -3.91 -2.83 -13.19
N ALA A 122 -3.68 -4.13 -13.43
CA ALA A 122 -3.72 -5.15 -12.39
C ALA A 122 -2.66 -4.91 -11.31
N ILE A 123 -1.43 -4.53 -11.69
CA ILE A 123 -0.35 -4.20 -10.76
C ILE A 123 -0.72 -2.95 -9.93
N THR A 124 -1.28 -1.92 -10.57
CA THR A 124 -1.73 -0.70 -9.89
C THR A 124 -2.86 -1.00 -8.89
N LEU A 125 -3.83 -1.85 -9.28
CA LEU A 125 -4.90 -2.26 -8.38
C LEU A 125 -4.36 -2.99 -7.14
N LEU A 126 -3.34 -3.84 -7.31
CA LEU A 126 -2.69 -4.50 -6.18
C LEU A 126 -1.97 -3.48 -5.29
N ASP A 127 -1.21 -2.58 -5.87
CA ASP A 127 -0.41 -1.59 -5.14
C ASP A 127 -1.24 -0.54 -4.41
N GLU A 128 -2.33 -0.09 -5.03
CA GLU A 128 -3.14 1.02 -4.50
C GLU A 128 -4.38 0.58 -3.71
N SER A 129 -4.98 -0.55 -4.05
CA SER A 129 -6.33 -0.90 -3.58
C SER A 129 -6.49 -2.35 -3.11
N ALA A 130 -5.39 -3.08 -2.89
CA ALA A 130 -5.48 -4.46 -2.46
C ALA A 130 -5.87 -4.61 -0.99
N ALA A 131 -6.68 -5.63 -0.74
CA ALA A 131 -6.89 -6.24 0.57
C ALA A 131 -6.50 -7.72 0.50
N LEU A 132 -5.62 -8.16 1.39
CA LEU A 132 -5.19 -9.56 1.49
C LEU A 132 -6.06 -10.25 2.53
N LEU A 133 -6.82 -11.25 2.11
CA LEU A 133 -7.77 -11.98 2.95
C LEU A 133 -7.30 -13.41 3.19
N CYS A 134 -6.97 -13.73 4.45
CA CYS A 134 -6.84 -15.10 4.92
C CYS A 134 -8.14 -15.48 5.62
N ALA A 135 -8.88 -16.46 5.09
CA ALA A 135 -10.18 -16.85 5.61
C ALA A 135 -10.46 -18.32 5.28
N PRO A 136 -11.36 -18.98 6.05
CA PRO A 136 -11.89 -20.28 5.68
C PRO A 136 -12.52 -20.31 4.29
N GLU A 137 -12.40 -21.45 3.62
CA GLU A 137 -12.86 -21.64 2.25
C GLU A 137 -14.30 -21.16 1.98
N PRO A 138 -15.30 -21.38 2.85
CA PRO A 138 -16.67 -20.90 2.61
C PRO A 138 -16.77 -19.37 2.48
N ILE A 139 -15.91 -18.61 3.18
CA ILE A 139 -15.87 -17.13 3.11
C ILE A 139 -15.46 -16.69 1.71
N TRP A 140 -14.32 -17.18 1.20
CA TRP A 140 -13.84 -16.73 -0.10
C TRP A 140 -14.70 -17.28 -1.24
N GLN A 141 -15.31 -18.48 -1.11
CA GLN A 141 -16.29 -18.98 -2.08
C GLN A 141 -17.50 -18.05 -2.19
N ALA A 142 -18.08 -17.65 -1.04
CA ALA A 142 -19.21 -16.71 -1.02
C ALA A 142 -18.81 -15.33 -1.57
N LEU A 143 -17.58 -14.86 -1.28
CA LEU A 143 -17.05 -13.62 -1.83
C LEU A 143 -16.91 -13.67 -3.36
N CYS A 144 -16.32 -14.72 -3.91
CA CYS A 144 -16.20 -14.94 -5.37
C CYS A 144 -17.56 -15.05 -6.05
N ALA A 145 -18.53 -15.69 -5.42
CA ALA A 145 -19.91 -15.80 -5.89
C ALA A 145 -20.72 -14.51 -5.74
N LYS A 146 -20.17 -13.49 -5.04
CA LYS A 146 -20.88 -12.25 -4.64
C LYS A 146 -22.18 -12.54 -3.86
N ASP A 147 -22.20 -13.63 -3.12
CA ASP A 147 -23.32 -14.02 -2.24
C ASP A 147 -23.19 -13.25 -0.92
N TRP A 148 -23.62 -11.98 -0.94
CA TRP A 148 -23.47 -11.06 0.19
C TRP A 148 -24.28 -11.49 1.43
N GLN A 149 -25.44 -12.13 1.21
CA GLN A 149 -26.27 -12.65 2.29
C GLN A 149 -25.54 -13.80 3.00
N ARG A 150 -25.06 -14.76 2.26
CA ARG A 150 -24.24 -15.86 2.80
C ARG A 150 -23.00 -15.32 3.51
N LEU A 151 -22.27 -14.40 2.87
CA LEU A 151 -21.02 -13.85 3.36
C LEU A 151 -21.16 -13.12 4.70
N PHE A 152 -22.14 -12.22 4.81
CA PHE A 152 -22.25 -11.32 5.96
C PHE A 152 -23.30 -11.75 7.01
N ILE A 153 -24.18 -12.68 6.68
CA ILE A 153 -25.22 -13.19 7.60
C ILE A 153 -24.92 -14.63 7.99
N THR A 154 -24.95 -15.56 7.03
CA THR A 154 -24.84 -16.99 7.33
C THR A 154 -23.44 -17.36 7.82
N LEU A 155 -22.40 -16.85 7.18
CA LEU A 155 -20.99 -17.13 7.49
C LEU A 155 -20.40 -16.14 8.48
N ARG A 156 -21.20 -15.27 9.10
CA ARG A 156 -20.73 -14.26 10.04
C ARG A 156 -19.82 -14.81 11.15
N PRO A 157 -20.09 -15.97 11.76
CA PRO A 157 -19.20 -16.55 12.78
C PRO A 157 -17.80 -16.87 12.27
N LEU A 158 -17.65 -17.27 11.00
CA LEU A 158 -16.34 -17.61 10.42
C LEU A 158 -15.42 -16.40 10.20
N TRP A 159 -15.96 -15.18 10.25
CA TRP A 159 -15.11 -13.99 10.20
C TRP A 159 -14.19 -13.86 11.41
N ALA A 160 -14.51 -14.50 12.54
CA ALA A 160 -13.62 -14.57 13.70
C ALA A 160 -12.33 -15.37 13.43
N GLU A 161 -12.36 -16.27 12.42
CA GLU A 161 -11.22 -17.06 11.98
C GLU A 161 -10.49 -16.42 10.78
N SER A 162 -10.92 -15.23 10.38
CA SER A 162 -10.41 -14.54 9.20
C SER A 162 -9.50 -13.39 9.59
N SER A 163 -8.47 -13.13 8.79
CA SER A 163 -7.65 -11.93 8.89
C SER A 163 -7.63 -11.17 7.58
N LEU A 164 -7.72 -9.86 7.68
CA LEU A 164 -7.71 -8.95 6.54
C LEU A 164 -6.60 -7.91 6.73
N LEU A 165 -5.69 -7.85 5.77
CA LEU A 165 -4.69 -6.80 5.69
C LEU A 165 -4.98 -5.90 4.48
N LEU A 166 -5.22 -4.62 4.72
CA LEU A 166 -5.25 -3.63 3.65
C LEU A 166 -3.81 -3.33 3.24
N PHE A 167 -3.40 -3.82 2.08
CA PHE A 167 -2.07 -3.57 1.53
C PHE A 167 -2.03 -2.28 0.70
N GLY A 168 -3.13 -1.95 -0.01
CA GLY A 168 -3.21 -0.81 -0.91
C GLY A 168 -3.06 0.54 -0.21
N HIS A 169 -1.98 1.27 -0.50
CA HIS A 169 -1.67 2.54 0.16
C HIS A 169 -2.72 3.63 -0.10
N ALA A 170 -3.35 3.68 -1.27
CA ALA A 170 -4.44 4.61 -1.55
C ALA A 170 -5.73 4.24 -0.80
N SER A 171 -5.95 2.96 -0.47
CA SER A 171 -7.05 2.55 0.39
C SER A 171 -6.82 2.99 1.84
N LEU A 172 -5.58 2.89 2.34
CA LEU A 172 -5.21 3.39 3.67
C LEU A 172 -5.41 4.92 3.77
N GLU A 173 -4.99 5.67 2.75
CA GLU A 173 -5.22 7.11 2.69
C GLU A 173 -6.72 7.45 2.76
N ARG A 174 -7.55 6.78 1.97
CA ARG A 174 -9.01 7.02 1.95
C ARG A 174 -9.68 6.72 3.28
N LEU A 175 -9.17 5.78 4.07
CA LEU A 175 -9.69 5.39 5.37
C LEU A 175 -9.39 6.39 6.49
N VAL A 176 -8.65 7.45 6.23
CA VAL A 176 -8.54 8.61 7.14
C VAL A 176 -9.91 9.26 7.36
N VAL A 177 -10.73 9.31 6.31
CA VAL A 177 -12.13 9.75 6.38
C VAL A 177 -13.00 8.66 5.76
N PRO A 178 -13.35 7.60 6.52
CA PRO A 178 -14.07 6.46 5.97
C PRO A 178 -15.47 6.84 5.49
N ARG A 179 -15.86 6.31 4.33
CA ARG A 179 -17.16 6.54 3.70
C ARG A 179 -17.76 5.20 3.24
N LYS A 180 -19.08 5.06 3.27
CA LYS A 180 -19.77 3.81 2.90
C LYS A 180 -19.38 3.19 1.54
N PRO A 181 -19.19 3.93 0.43
CA PRO A 181 -18.91 3.34 -0.87
C PRO A 181 -17.43 2.96 -1.09
N MET A 182 -16.64 2.80 -0.02
CA MET A 182 -15.24 2.38 -0.16
C MET A 182 -15.17 0.88 -0.44
N VAL A 183 -14.42 0.52 -1.47
CA VAL A 183 -14.18 -0.86 -1.88
C VAL A 183 -12.68 -1.11 -2.05
N SER A 184 -12.26 -2.35 -1.86
CA SER A 184 -10.92 -2.83 -2.13
C SER A 184 -10.98 -4.09 -3.00
N HIS A 185 -9.92 -4.33 -3.77
CA HIS A 185 -9.76 -5.58 -4.50
C HIS A 185 -9.20 -6.64 -3.56
N VAL A 186 -9.94 -7.71 -3.36
CA VAL A 186 -9.55 -8.78 -2.44
C VAL A 186 -8.68 -9.79 -3.17
N PHE A 187 -7.52 -10.07 -2.58
CA PHE A 187 -6.62 -11.15 -2.98
C PHE A 187 -6.57 -12.20 -1.86
N ILE A 188 -6.64 -13.46 -2.27
CA ILE A 188 -6.59 -14.60 -1.35
C ILE A 188 -5.21 -15.23 -1.51
N PRO A 189 -4.28 -15.03 -0.56
CA PRO A 189 -2.96 -15.62 -0.64
C PRO A 189 -3.05 -17.15 -0.47
N LYS A 190 -2.20 -17.89 -1.19
CA LYS A 190 -2.13 -19.36 -1.07
C LYS A 190 -1.61 -19.83 0.30
N TYR A 191 -0.94 -18.95 1.04
CA TYR A 191 -0.35 -19.24 2.35
C TYR A 191 -0.80 -18.18 3.36
N ALA A 192 -0.86 -18.57 4.64
CA ALA A 192 -1.19 -17.64 5.70
C ALA A 192 -0.21 -16.46 5.73
N ILE A 193 -0.75 -15.26 5.96
CA ILE A 193 0.04 -14.07 6.22
C ILE A 193 0.26 -14.03 7.73
N HIS A 194 1.48 -14.28 8.16
CA HIS A 194 1.92 -14.21 9.56
C HIS A 194 2.53 -12.85 9.84
#